data_7be8cd6d61490fba526904580b2ecca3
#
_entry.id   7be8cd6d61490fba526904580b2ecca3
#
_cell.length_a   1.000
_cell.length_b   1.000
_cell.length_c   1.000
_cell.angle_alpha   90.00
_cell.angle_beta   90.00
_cell.angle_gamma   90.00
#
_symmetry.space_group_name_H-M   'P 1'
#
loop_
_entity.id
_entity.type
_entity.pdbx_description
1 polymer ?
#
loop_
_entity_poly.entity_id
_entity_poly.type
_entity_poly.pdbx_seq_one_letter_code
_entity_poly.pdbx_strand_id
1 'polypeptide(L)'
;GRLLLCDALTDAERFKPAAVVDIATLTGACVVALGNVRSGLFAADEMLGNALFAAGERAQDLCWRMPLDEDYAEGLKSRFADVANVGGRAGGAVSAAKFLQRFAGKFPWAHLDIAGTAWKSGASKGATGRPVGLLVEYLLAAAESK
;
A
#
# COMPACT_ATOMS: atom_id res chain seq x y z
N GLY A 1 12.42 6.79 2.90
CA GLY A 1 11.77 5.47 2.76
C GLY A 1 11.12 5.27 1.42
N ARG A 2 10.20 6.16 0.98
CA ARG A 2 9.46 5.94 -0.29
C ARG A 2 10.33 5.96 -1.55
N LEU A 3 11.45 6.64 -1.56
CA LEU A 3 12.39 6.60 -2.69
C LEU A 3 13.01 5.21 -2.88
N LEU A 4 13.31 4.51 -1.79
CA LEU A 4 13.76 3.11 -1.85
C LEU A 4 12.68 2.18 -2.42
N LEU A 5 11.40 2.45 -2.11
CA LEU A 5 10.29 1.70 -2.72
C LEU A 5 10.20 1.93 -4.23
N CYS A 6 10.48 3.15 -4.72
CA CYS A 6 10.51 3.43 -6.15
C CYS A 6 11.53 2.56 -6.87
N ASP A 7 12.75 2.47 -6.33
CA ASP A 7 13.83 1.66 -6.88
C ASP A 7 13.42 0.18 -6.90
N ALA A 8 12.87 -0.32 -5.78
CA ALA A 8 12.41 -1.70 -5.66
C ALA A 8 11.26 -2.03 -6.63
N LEU A 9 10.27 -1.14 -6.77
CA LEU A 9 9.15 -1.33 -7.70
C LEU A 9 9.63 -1.33 -9.15
N THR A 10 10.55 -0.43 -9.51
CA THR A 10 11.15 -0.40 -10.84
C THR A 10 11.95 -1.68 -11.11
N ASP A 11 12.76 -2.16 -10.15
CA ASP A 11 13.52 -3.42 -10.32
C ASP A 11 12.61 -4.65 -10.41
N ALA A 12 11.45 -4.64 -9.76
CA ALA A 12 10.48 -5.74 -9.80
C ALA A 12 9.99 -6.05 -11.22
N GLU A 13 9.98 -5.09 -12.13
CA GLU A 13 9.55 -5.27 -13.54
C GLU A 13 10.33 -6.37 -14.25
N ARG A 14 11.62 -6.52 -13.99
CA ARG A 14 12.48 -7.51 -14.64
C ARG A 14 12.06 -8.96 -14.36
N PHE A 15 11.35 -9.21 -13.29
CA PHE A 15 10.86 -10.53 -12.91
C PHE A 15 9.52 -10.88 -13.57
N LYS A 16 8.88 -9.94 -14.29
CA LYS A 16 7.56 -10.11 -14.92
C LYS A 16 6.52 -10.69 -13.95
N PRO A 17 6.33 -10.10 -12.79
CA PRO A 17 5.47 -10.65 -11.75
C PRO A 17 4.00 -10.68 -12.18
N ALA A 18 3.25 -11.66 -11.72
CA ALA A 18 1.79 -11.71 -11.89
C ALA A 18 1.09 -10.60 -11.09
N ALA A 19 1.64 -10.22 -9.95
CA ALA A 19 1.23 -9.07 -9.14
C ALA A 19 2.37 -8.66 -8.21
N VAL A 20 2.38 -7.40 -7.79
CA VAL A 20 3.29 -6.87 -6.77
C VAL A 20 2.49 -6.24 -5.66
N VAL A 21 2.77 -6.64 -4.42
CA VAL A 21 2.22 -6.01 -3.21
C VAL A 21 3.39 -5.46 -2.41
N ASP A 22 3.51 -4.14 -2.34
CA ASP A 22 4.48 -3.52 -1.45
C ASP A 22 3.83 -3.12 -0.13
N ILE A 23 4.64 -3.10 0.92
CA ILE A 23 4.17 -2.95 2.30
C ILE A 23 5.12 -2.02 3.03
N ALA A 24 4.58 -0.95 3.59
CA ALA A 24 5.40 -0.02 4.38
C ALA A 24 4.59 0.68 5.48
N THR A 25 5.27 1.10 6.53
CA THR A 25 4.77 2.08 7.48
C THR A 25 4.92 3.49 6.88
N LEU A 26 4.18 3.74 5.79
CA LEU A 26 4.51 4.83 4.87
C LEU A 26 4.12 6.19 5.41
N THR A 27 2.90 6.33 5.96
CA THR A 27 2.38 7.66 6.28
C THR A 27 1.71 7.77 7.66
N GLY A 28 2.03 8.85 8.37
CA GLY A 28 1.24 9.27 9.52
C GLY A 28 -0.20 9.65 9.15
N ALA A 29 -0.43 10.08 7.91
CA ALA A 29 -1.77 10.39 7.41
C ALA A 29 -2.69 9.16 7.41
N CYS A 30 -2.18 7.99 7.08
CA CYS A 30 -2.92 6.73 7.18
C CYS A 30 -3.29 6.40 8.63
N VAL A 31 -2.36 6.65 9.58
CA VAL A 31 -2.65 6.50 11.02
C VAL A 31 -3.78 7.43 11.46
N VAL A 32 -3.77 8.68 11.00
CA VAL A 32 -4.84 9.65 11.33
C VAL A 32 -6.19 9.22 10.74
N ALA A 33 -6.19 8.66 9.51
CA ALA A 33 -7.41 8.27 8.82
C ALA A 33 -8.04 6.97 9.38
N LEU A 34 -7.23 5.94 9.64
CA LEU A 34 -7.70 4.58 9.94
C LEU A 34 -7.33 4.09 11.34
N GLY A 35 -6.56 4.87 12.09
CA GLY A 35 -6.09 4.48 13.42
C GLY A 35 -5.21 3.22 13.36
N ASN A 36 -5.39 2.34 14.34
CA ASN A 36 -4.67 1.07 14.48
C ASN A 36 -5.54 -0.16 14.16
N VAL A 37 -6.71 0.04 13.56
CA VAL A 37 -7.69 -1.03 13.30
C VAL A 37 -7.50 -1.63 11.92
N ARG A 38 -7.39 -0.81 10.89
CA ARG A 38 -7.25 -1.24 9.49
C ARG A 38 -5.99 -0.69 8.86
N SER A 39 -5.34 -1.48 8.01
CA SER A 39 -4.27 -1.02 7.12
C SER A 39 -4.87 -0.30 5.91
N GLY A 40 -4.19 0.70 5.36
CA GLY A 40 -4.62 1.35 4.13
C GLY A 40 -4.26 0.48 2.92
N LEU A 41 -5.23 0.08 2.12
CA LEU A 41 -5.04 -0.67 0.89
C LEU A 41 -5.24 0.25 -0.32
N PHE A 42 -4.20 0.47 -1.09
CA PHE A 42 -4.20 1.18 -2.36
C PHE A 42 -3.94 0.19 -3.48
N ALA A 43 -4.81 0.08 -4.45
CA ALA A 43 -4.65 -0.82 -5.58
C ALA A 43 -5.19 -0.16 -6.85
N ALA A 44 -4.36 -0.14 -7.91
CA ALA A 44 -4.76 0.35 -9.22
C ALA A 44 -5.56 -0.71 -10.00
N ASP A 45 -5.27 -1.99 -9.73
CA ASP A 45 -5.99 -3.11 -10.30
C ASP A 45 -7.14 -3.53 -9.37
N GLU A 46 -8.37 -3.52 -9.89
CA GLU A 46 -9.56 -3.84 -9.09
C GLU A 46 -9.60 -5.30 -8.64
N MET A 47 -9.15 -6.24 -9.46
CA MET A 47 -9.16 -7.66 -9.12
C MET A 47 -8.19 -7.93 -7.97
N LEU A 48 -6.97 -7.40 -8.06
CA LEU A 48 -5.98 -7.50 -7.00
C LEU A 48 -6.47 -6.84 -5.71
N GLY A 49 -7.01 -5.63 -5.82
CA GLY A 49 -7.54 -4.90 -4.67
C GLY A 49 -8.66 -5.63 -3.95
N ASN A 50 -9.61 -6.19 -4.69
CA ASN A 50 -10.72 -6.96 -4.12
C ASN A 50 -10.24 -8.28 -3.51
N ALA A 51 -9.28 -8.96 -4.15
CA ALA A 51 -8.69 -10.20 -3.62
C ALA A 51 -7.97 -9.98 -2.29
N LEU A 52 -7.16 -8.90 -2.18
CA LEU A 52 -6.48 -8.54 -0.93
C LEU A 52 -7.46 -8.11 0.16
N PHE A 53 -8.49 -7.33 -0.20
CA PHE A 53 -9.54 -6.94 0.76
C PHE A 53 -10.26 -8.17 1.33
N ALA A 54 -10.71 -9.08 0.46
CA ALA A 54 -11.37 -10.31 0.87
C ALA A 54 -10.47 -11.22 1.72
N ALA A 55 -9.17 -11.31 1.38
CA ALA A 55 -8.19 -12.05 2.18
C ALA A 55 -8.04 -11.46 3.57
N GLY A 56 -7.99 -10.12 3.69
CA GLY A 56 -7.93 -9.43 4.97
C GLY A 56 -9.15 -9.70 5.86
N GLU A 57 -10.36 -9.73 5.28
CA GLU A 57 -11.58 -10.07 6.02
C GLU A 57 -11.56 -11.54 6.51
N ARG A 58 -11.11 -12.50 5.68
CA ARG A 58 -11.00 -13.91 6.10
C ARG A 58 -9.95 -14.12 7.19
N ALA A 59 -8.80 -13.47 7.05
CA ALA A 59 -7.70 -13.57 8.03
C ALA A 59 -7.94 -12.79 9.31
N GLN A 60 -9.00 -11.94 9.38
CA GLN A 60 -9.18 -10.94 10.44
C GLN A 60 -7.97 -9.99 10.58
N ASP A 61 -7.22 -9.82 9.49
CA ASP A 61 -6.12 -8.87 9.33
C ASP A 61 -6.56 -7.75 8.40
N LEU A 62 -7.44 -6.91 8.95
CA LEU A 62 -8.32 -6.03 8.22
C LEU A 62 -7.57 -4.88 7.51
N CYS A 63 -7.96 -4.62 6.26
CA CYS A 63 -7.55 -3.43 5.51
C CYS A 63 -8.78 -2.64 5.04
N TRP A 64 -8.56 -1.46 4.45
CA TRP A 64 -9.61 -0.63 3.86
C TRP A 64 -9.14 -0.06 2.53
N ARG A 65 -9.99 -0.18 1.49
CA ARG A 65 -9.71 0.38 0.16
C ARG A 65 -9.69 1.90 0.24
N MET A 66 -8.58 2.48 -0.17
CA MET A 66 -8.37 3.93 -0.24
C MET A 66 -8.40 4.37 -1.71
N PRO A 67 -8.85 5.61 -1.99
CA PRO A 67 -8.95 6.11 -3.36
C PRO A 67 -7.57 6.28 -4.00
N LEU A 68 -7.53 6.19 -5.34
CA LEU A 68 -6.35 6.47 -6.18
C LEU A 68 -6.72 7.31 -7.41
N ASP A 69 -7.69 8.23 -7.28
CA ASP A 69 -8.12 9.10 -8.36
C ASP A 69 -6.97 9.96 -8.89
N GLU A 70 -7.00 10.27 -10.19
CA GLU A 70 -5.91 11.01 -10.84
C GLU A 70 -5.71 12.42 -10.27
N ASP A 71 -6.76 13.04 -9.75
CA ASP A 71 -6.71 14.37 -9.14
C ASP A 71 -5.69 14.46 -7.99
N TYR A 72 -5.45 13.38 -7.28
CA TYR A 72 -4.43 13.34 -6.22
C TYR A 72 -2.99 13.44 -6.75
N ALA A 73 -2.76 13.24 -8.04
CA ALA A 73 -1.44 13.42 -8.65
C ALA A 73 -1.07 14.90 -8.82
N GLU A 74 -2.04 15.82 -8.80
CA GLU A 74 -1.79 17.27 -8.93
C GLU A 74 -0.81 17.78 -7.87
N GLY A 75 -0.93 17.31 -6.63
CA GLY A 75 -0.04 17.68 -5.53
C GLY A 75 1.41 17.20 -5.69
N LEU A 76 1.68 16.32 -6.67
CA LEU A 76 3.01 15.78 -6.95
C LEU A 76 3.73 16.50 -8.09
N LYS A 77 3.13 17.53 -8.70
CA LYS A 77 3.78 18.35 -9.71
C LYS A 77 4.97 19.09 -9.12
N SER A 78 6.08 19.13 -9.84
CA SER A 78 7.30 19.84 -9.47
C SER A 78 7.73 20.76 -10.59
N ARG A 79 8.40 21.87 -10.22
CA ARG A 79 9.03 22.80 -11.18
C ARG A 79 10.49 22.41 -11.50
N PHE A 80 11.11 21.60 -10.65
CA PHE A 80 12.56 21.31 -10.69
C PHE A 80 12.89 19.84 -10.86
N ALA A 81 11.92 18.94 -10.68
CA ALA A 81 12.06 17.50 -10.80
C ALA A 81 10.89 16.93 -11.59
N ASP A 82 11.00 15.68 -12.04
CA ASP A 82 9.93 14.99 -12.77
C ASP A 82 8.69 14.80 -11.93
N VAL A 83 8.88 14.70 -10.61
CA VAL A 83 7.82 14.53 -9.61
C VAL A 83 8.30 14.97 -8.24
N ALA A 84 7.42 15.59 -7.44
CA ALA A 84 7.67 15.81 -6.03
C ALA A 84 7.40 14.50 -5.26
N ASN A 85 8.23 14.18 -4.27
CA ASN A 85 8.03 12.99 -3.44
C ASN A 85 7.07 13.22 -2.26
N VAL A 86 6.55 14.43 -2.09
CA VAL A 86 5.61 14.82 -1.05
C VAL A 86 4.55 15.74 -1.64
N GLY A 87 3.28 15.41 -1.47
CA GLY A 87 2.14 16.15 -2.04
C GLY A 87 1.42 17.10 -1.07
N GLY A 88 2.06 17.51 0.03
CA GLY A 88 1.42 18.32 1.06
C GLY A 88 0.71 17.50 2.15
N ARG A 89 -0.01 18.19 3.07
CA ARG A 89 -0.62 17.55 4.24
C ARG A 89 -1.97 16.88 3.94
N ALA A 90 -2.81 17.54 3.13
CA ALA A 90 -4.13 17.02 2.77
C ALA A 90 -3.99 15.80 1.86
N GLY A 91 -4.76 14.75 2.12
CA GLY A 91 -4.71 13.52 1.34
C GLY A 91 -3.33 12.81 1.36
N GLY A 92 -2.51 13.03 2.40
CA GLY A 92 -1.12 12.62 2.43
C GLY A 92 -0.88 11.11 2.23
N ALA A 93 -1.79 10.24 2.66
CA ALA A 93 -1.70 8.80 2.41
C ALA A 93 -1.94 8.50 0.92
N VAL A 94 -2.93 9.15 0.31
CA VAL A 94 -3.29 8.94 -1.10
C VAL A 94 -2.20 9.49 -2.02
N SER A 95 -1.71 10.71 -1.78
CA SER A 95 -0.62 11.29 -2.58
C SER A 95 0.67 10.49 -2.48
N ALA A 96 0.96 9.87 -1.31
CA ALA A 96 2.09 8.96 -1.17
C ALA A 96 1.92 7.69 -2.01
N ALA A 97 0.74 7.09 -2.03
CA ALA A 97 0.43 5.95 -2.88
C ALA A 97 0.45 6.31 -4.38
N LYS A 98 -0.08 7.49 -4.75
CA LYS A 98 0.02 8.01 -6.14
C LYS A 98 1.47 8.20 -6.59
N PHE A 99 2.33 8.63 -5.70
CA PHE A 99 3.77 8.70 -5.98
C PHE A 99 4.33 7.30 -6.30
N LEU A 100 4.05 6.27 -5.49
CA LEU A 100 4.51 4.90 -5.74
C LEU A 100 3.92 4.31 -7.02
N GLN A 101 2.65 4.58 -7.32
CA GLN A 101 1.95 4.10 -8.51
C GLN A 101 2.70 4.43 -9.81
N ARG A 102 3.41 5.57 -9.88
CA ARG A 102 4.21 5.96 -11.06
C ARG A 102 5.31 4.96 -11.41
N PHE A 103 5.77 4.18 -10.44
CA PHE A 103 6.85 3.20 -10.58
C PHE A 103 6.35 1.76 -10.69
N ALA A 104 5.03 1.57 -10.74
CA ALA A 104 4.37 0.26 -10.75
C ALA A 104 3.44 0.06 -11.95
N GLY A 105 3.69 0.75 -13.07
CA GLY A 105 2.77 0.78 -14.23
C GLY A 105 2.76 -0.46 -15.13
N LYS A 106 3.65 -1.44 -14.90
CA LYS A 106 3.83 -2.59 -15.81
C LYS A 106 3.31 -3.91 -15.26
N PHE A 107 2.69 -3.92 -14.11
CA PHE A 107 2.13 -5.11 -13.46
C PHE A 107 0.94 -4.72 -12.56
N PRO A 108 0.03 -5.64 -12.24
CA PRO A 108 -0.96 -5.43 -11.19
C PRO A 108 -0.27 -5.09 -9.88
N TRP A 109 -0.64 -3.96 -9.28
CA TRP A 109 0.05 -3.41 -8.11
C TRP A 109 -0.93 -3.04 -7.00
N ALA A 110 -0.51 -3.32 -5.78
CA ALA A 110 -1.15 -2.83 -4.56
C ALA A 110 -0.11 -2.40 -3.53
N HIS A 111 -0.45 -1.39 -2.74
CA HIS A 111 0.30 -0.92 -1.58
C HIS A 111 -0.51 -1.10 -0.31
N LEU A 112 0.12 -1.64 0.73
CA LEU A 112 -0.43 -1.70 2.08
C LEU A 112 0.32 -0.71 2.98
N ASP A 113 -0.34 0.40 3.34
CA ASP A 113 0.17 1.30 4.37
C ASP A 113 -0.21 0.77 5.75
N ILE A 114 0.77 0.20 6.43
CA ILE A 114 0.63 -0.45 7.73
C ILE A 114 1.12 0.44 8.89
N ALA A 115 1.26 1.74 8.68
CA ALA A 115 1.80 2.66 9.67
C ALA A 115 1.03 2.61 11.01
N GLY A 116 -0.29 2.42 10.97
CA GLY A 116 -1.12 2.31 12.17
C GLY A 116 -1.22 0.89 12.74
N THR A 117 -0.94 -0.15 11.96
CA THR A 117 -1.26 -1.54 12.32
C THR A 117 -0.05 -2.42 12.63
N ALA A 118 1.16 -2.03 12.20
CA ALA A 118 2.37 -2.84 12.32
C ALA A 118 2.87 -3.02 13.76
N TRP A 119 2.49 -2.16 14.68
CA TRP A 119 3.05 -2.11 16.03
C TRP A 119 2.04 -1.63 17.06
N LYS A 120 2.31 -1.94 18.33
CA LYS A 120 1.59 -1.46 19.51
C LYS A 120 2.51 -0.61 20.35
N SER A 121 1.97 0.43 20.96
CA SER A 121 2.67 1.31 21.92
C SER A 121 2.21 1.05 23.36
N GLY A 122 2.83 1.76 24.33
CA GLY A 122 2.48 1.66 25.74
C GLY A 122 2.92 0.34 26.37
N ALA A 123 2.13 -0.16 27.34
CA ALA A 123 2.45 -1.37 28.10
C ALA A 123 2.53 -2.64 27.24
N SER A 124 1.81 -2.68 26.11
CA SER A 124 1.79 -3.80 25.15
C SER A 124 2.71 -3.57 23.96
N LYS A 125 3.77 -2.78 24.12
CA LYS A 125 4.72 -2.42 23.07
C LYS A 125 5.27 -3.66 22.36
N GLY A 126 5.20 -3.66 21.02
CA GLY A 126 5.74 -4.74 20.18
C GLY A 126 5.19 -4.72 18.77
N ALA A 127 5.72 -5.59 17.91
CA ALA A 127 5.19 -5.83 16.57
C ALA A 127 3.88 -6.62 16.64
N THR A 128 2.98 -6.36 15.71
CA THR A 128 1.70 -7.08 15.60
C THR A 128 1.78 -8.31 14.69
N GLY A 129 2.77 -8.37 13.81
CA GLY A 129 2.86 -9.36 12.74
C GLY A 129 2.00 -9.03 11.51
N ARG A 130 1.21 -7.96 11.56
CA ARG A 130 0.39 -7.55 10.41
C ARG A 130 1.27 -6.98 9.28
N PRO A 131 0.98 -7.27 8.01
CA PRO A 131 -0.21 -7.94 7.46
C PRO A 131 0.04 -9.41 7.05
N VAL A 132 0.79 -10.19 7.82
CA VAL A 132 1.14 -11.59 7.48
C VAL A 132 -0.11 -12.45 7.25
N GLY A 133 -1.13 -12.33 8.11
CA GLY A 133 -2.38 -13.08 7.97
C GLY A 133 -3.09 -12.81 6.64
N LEU A 134 -3.24 -11.54 6.27
CA LEU A 134 -3.83 -11.12 4.99
C LEU A 134 -3.04 -11.69 3.81
N LEU A 135 -1.70 -11.61 3.84
CA LEU A 135 -0.87 -12.09 2.74
C LEU A 135 -0.91 -13.61 2.57
N VAL A 136 -0.92 -14.36 3.66
CA VAL A 136 -1.04 -15.83 3.62
C VAL A 136 -2.37 -16.24 2.98
N GLU A 137 -3.49 -15.65 3.42
CA GLU A 137 -4.80 -15.91 2.83
C GLU A 137 -4.89 -15.54 1.34
N TYR A 138 -4.29 -14.43 0.95
CA TYR A 138 -4.21 -14.03 -0.46
C TYR A 138 -3.42 -15.04 -1.29
N LEU A 139 -2.25 -15.48 -0.81
CA LEU A 139 -1.39 -16.41 -1.53
C LEU A 139 -2.02 -17.80 -1.64
N LEU A 140 -2.69 -18.28 -0.60
CA LEU A 140 -3.43 -19.57 -0.64
C LEU A 140 -4.54 -19.53 -1.68
N ALA A 141 -5.37 -18.47 -1.67
CA ALA A 141 -6.43 -18.30 -2.66
C ALA A 141 -5.89 -18.19 -4.10
N ALA A 142 -4.77 -17.48 -4.29
CA ALA A 142 -4.13 -17.36 -5.60
C ALA A 142 -3.53 -18.69 -6.10
N ALA A 143 -3.10 -19.58 -5.19
CA ALA A 143 -2.60 -20.91 -5.55
C ALA A 143 -3.71 -21.88 -5.96
N GLU A 144 -4.89 -21.75 -5.36
CA GLU A 144 -6.07 -22.59 -5.67
C GLU A 144 -6.73 -22.19 -7.02
N SER A 145 -6.47 -20.99 -7.50
CA SER A 145 -7.06 -20.46 -8.75
C SER A 145 -6.30 -20.86 -10.02
N LYS A 146 -5.21 -21.60 -9.91
CA LYS A 146 -4.39 -22.14 -11.00
C LYS A 146 -4.82 -23.55 -11.37
#